data_b8db82797b2b3d4436e0d0d5d95ed383
#
_entry.id   b8db82797b2b3d4436e0d0d5d95ed383
#
_cell.length_a   1.000
_cell.length_b   1.000
_cell.length_c   1.000
_cell.angle_alpha   90.00
_cell.angle_beta   90.00
_cell.angle_gamma   90.00
#
_symmetry.space_group_name_H-M   'P 1'
#
loop_
_entity.id
_entity.type
_entity.pdbx_description
1 polymer ?
#
loop_
_entity_poly.entity_id
_entity_poly.type
_entity_poly.pdbx_seq_one_letter_code
_entity_poly.pdbx_strand_id
1 'polypeptide(L)'
;MGNTLIAIGEALIDFIPAQTGCAFEEVTAFSPKSGGAPANVCGAFTILGGSSKFITQLGDDPFGRKIAGDLARAGIDTSLVSFTDKANTALAFVSLENDGNRTFSFYRKPSADMLFSAEQVKEEWFEDAYALHFCSVSLGDFPMKDAHKKAIAYARQNGAMISFDPY
;
A
#
# COMPACT_ATOMS: atom_id res chain seq x y z
N MET A 1 21.92 2.34 14.27
CA MET A 1 20.48 2.25 13.95
C MET A 1 20.33 2.71 12.51
N GLY A 2 19.62 1.97 11.70
CA GLY A 2 19.25 2.37 10.35
C GLY A 2 18.46 3.66 10.33
N ASN A 3 18.29 4.25 9.16
CA ASN A 3 17.60 5.53 9.00
C ASN A 3 16.41 5.46 8.03
N THR A 4 16.09 4.25 7.52
CA THR A 4 15.06 4.04 6.51
C THR A 4 13.80 3.45 7.13
N LEU A 5 12.65 4.09 6.93
CA LEU A 5 11.35 3.49 7.20
C LEU A 5 11.01 2.52 6.07
N ILE A 6 10.77 1.27 6.39
CA ILE A 6 10.21 0.30 5.46
C ILE A 6 8.74 0.11 5.78
N ALA A 7 7.86 0.20 4.79
CA ALA A 7 6.48 -0.22 4.97
C ALA A 7 6.16 -1.39 4.05
N ILE A 8 5.23 -2.25 4.48
CA ILE A 8 4.73 -3.39 3.71
C ILE A 8 3.21 -3.39 3.73
N GLY A 9 2.60 -3.65 2.58
CA GLY A 9 1.14 -3.77 2.47
C GLY A 9 0.60 -3.35 1.12
N GLU A 10 -0.67 -2.97 1.11
CA GLU A 10 -1.37 -2.57 -0.10
C GLU A 10 -1.01 -1.18 -0.58
N ALA A 11 -1.01 -1.03 -1.91
CA ALA A 11 -1.23 0.24 -2.58
C ALA A 11 -2.34 0.05 -3.61
N LEU A 12 -3.20 1.02 -3.76
CA LEU A 12 -4.39 0.94 -4.59
C LEU A 12 -4.74 2.29 -5.23
N ILE A 13 -5.68 2.27 -6.17
CA ILE A 13 -6.27 3.50 -6.68
C ILE A 13 -7.60 3.74 -6.00
N ASP A 14 -7.70 4.88 -5.31
CA ASP A 14 -8.97 5.43 -4.83
C ASP A 14 -9.62 6.25 -5.94
N PHE A 15 -10.79 5.83 -6.37
CA PHE A 15 -11.65 6.59 -7.28
C PHE A 15 -12.56 7.51 -6.47
N ILE A 16 -12.15 8.77 -6.39
CA ILE A 16 -12.90 9.81 -5.63
C ILE A 16 -14.00 10.38 -6.54
N PRO A 17 -15.29 10.36 -6.13
CA PRO A 17 -16.38 10.88 -6.95
C PRO A 17 -16.27 12.39 -7.13
N ALA A 18 -16.68 12.88 -8.30
CA ALA A 18 -16.79 14.30 -8.57
C ALA A 18 -18.04 14.93 -7.91
N GLN A 19 -19.05 14.10 -7.62
CA GLN A 19 -20.30 14.51 -6.94
C GLN A 19 -20.33 13.92 -5.52
N THR A 20 -20.95 14.64 -4.61
CA THR A 20 -21.18 14.22 -3.21
C THR A 20 -22.67 14.23 -2.92
N GLY A 21 -23.12 13.42 -1.98
CA GLY A 21 -24.52 13.41 -1.53
C GLY A 21 -25.51 12.84 -2.54
N CYS A 22 -25.05 12.02 -3.47
CA CYS A 22 -25.88 11.28 -4.40
C CYS A 22 -25.61 9.76 -4.30
N ALA A 23 -26.50 8.95 -4.83
CA ALA A 23 -26.28 7.51 -4.90
C ALA A 23 -25.07 7.19 -5.80
N PHE A 24 -24.37 6.09 -5.52
CA PHE A 24 -23.18 5.70 -6.29
C PHE A 24 -23.48 5.59 -7.79
N GLU A 25 -24.68 5.09 -8.14
CA GLU A 25 -25.14 4.90 -9.51
C GLU A 25 -25.35 6.23 -10.26
N GLU A 26 -25.47 7.34 -9.54
CA GLU A 26 -25.65 8.67 -10.10
C GLU A 26 -24.32 9.41 -10.33
N VAL A 27 -23.21 8.84 -9.84
CA VAL A 27 -21.88 9.43 -10.02
C VAL A 27 -21.45 9.31 -11.47
N THR A 28 -21.22 10.44 -12.13
CA THR A 28 -20.87 10.50 -13.56
C THR A 28 -19.37 10.59 -13.83
N ALA A 29 -18.54 10.92 -12.82
CA ALA A 29 -17.10 11.04 -12.98
C ALA A 29 -16.37 10.75 -11.66
N PHE A 30 -15.17 10.15 -11.81
CA PHE A 30 -14.26 9.86 -10.69
C PHE A 30 -12.86 10.38 -10.99
N SER A 31 -12.16 10.83 -9.95
CA SER A 31 -10.74 11.20 -9.99
C SER A 31 -9.89 10.10 -9.37
N PRO A 32 -8.98 9.42 -10.13
CA PRO A 32 -8.12 8.39 -9.59
C PRO A 32 -6.98 9.00 -8.76
N LYS A 33 -6.82 8.55 -7.52
CA LYS A 33 -5.75 8.92 -6.61
C LYS A 33 -5.01 7.67 -6.14
N SER A 34 -3.69 7.71 -6.11
CA SER A 34 -2.90 6.65 -5.47
C SER A 34 -3.08 6.75 -3.96
N GLY A 35 -3.40 5.61 -3.34
CA GLY A 35 -3.68 5.45 -1.92
C GLY A 35 -3.14 4.13 -1.38
N GLY A 36 -3.60 3.75 -0.20
CA GLY A 36 -3.13 2.62 0.60
C GLY A 36 -2.53 3.12 1.90
N ALA A 37 -3.00 2.59 3.04
CA ALA A 37 -2.60 3.10 4.34
C ALA A 37 -1.07 3.06 4.55
N PRO A 38 -0.35 1.94 4.30
CA PRO A 38 1.10 1.90 4.49
C PRO A 38 1.86 2.77 3.48
N ALA A 39 1.35 2.92 2.25
CA ALA A 39 1.93 3.82 1.24
C ALA A 39 1.84 5.29 1.68
N ASN A 40 0.70 5.69 2.27
CA ASN A 40 0.51 7.03 2.81
C ASN A 40 1.48 7.35 3.95
N VAL A 41 1.78 6.38 4.82
CA VAL A 41 2.78 6.54 5.89
C VAL A 41 4.18 6.75 5.31
N CYS A 42 4.59 5.98 4.29
CA CYS A 42 5.85 6.22 3.56
C CYS A 42 5.90 7.63 2.97
N GLY A 43 4.83 8.05 2.30
CA GLY A 43 4.74 9.39 1.72
C GLY A 43 4.89 10.50 2.75
N ALA A 44 4.15 10.41 3.85
CA ALA A 44 4.22 11.39 4.94
C ALA A 44 5.62 11.44 5.56
N PHE A 45 6.24 10.29 5.85
CA PHE A 45 7.57 10.20 6.41
C PHE A 45 8.64 10.83 5.49
N THR A 46 8.52 10.58 4.17
CA THR A 46 9.44 11.14 3.18
C THR A 46 9.28 12.66 3.05
N ILE A 47 8.05 13.18 3.02
CA ILE A 47 7.77 14.63 2.97
C ILE A 47 8.33 15.35 4.21
N LEU A 48 8.35 14.70 5.36
CA LEU A 48 8.94 15.21 6.60
C LEU A 48 10.48 15.11 6.64
N GLY A 49 11.12 14.68 5.56
CA GLY A 49 12.58 14.61 5.42
C GLY A 49 13.20 13.26 5.77
N GLY A 50 12.40 12.22 5.98
CA GLY A 50 12.88 10.85 6.19
C GLY A 50 13.15 10.11 4.87
N SER A 51 13.82 8.96 4.96
CA SER A 51 13.98 8.01 3.85
C SER A 51 13.01 6.86 4.01
N SER A 52 12.28 6.48 2.96
CA SER A 52 11.36 5.36 3.02
C SER A 52 11.47 4.42 1.82
N LYS A 53 11.18 3.13 2.06
CA LYS A 53 11.03 2.08 1.05
C LYS A 53 9.67 1.42 1.21
N PHE A 54 9.08 0.98 0.11
CA PHE A 54 7.76 0.36 0.15
C PHE A 54 7.77 -1.03 -0.48
N ILE A 55 7.38 -2.04 0.30
CA ILE A 55 7.21 -3.42 -0.13
C ILE A 55 5.76 -3.65 -0.51
N THR A 56 5.52 -3.87 -1.78
CA THR A 56 4.19 -4.19 -2.31
C THR A 56 4.29 -4.93 -3.65
N GLN A 57 3.17 -5.47 -4.09
CA GLN A 57 3.03 -6.00 -5.43
C GLN A 57 1.85 -5.32 -6.14
N LEU A 58 2.10 -4.85 -7.34
CA LEU A 58 1.12 -4.19 -8.21
C LEU A 58 0.82 -5.07 -9.42
N GLY A 59 -0.33 -4.88 -10.03
CA GLY A 59 -0.60 -5.47 -11.32
C GLY A 59 0.30 -4.86 -12.41
N ASP A 60 0.70 -5.68 -13.39
CA ASP A 60 1.34 -5.16 -14.59
C ASP A 60 0.28 -4.52 -15.52
N ASP A 61 -0.33 -3.47 -15.02
CA ASP A 61 -1.42 -2.73 -15.64
C ASP A 61 -1.20 -1.21 -15.54
N PRO A 62 -2.01 -0.38 -16.22
CA PRO A 62 -1.86 1.08 -16.18
C PRO A 62 -1.97 1.68 -14.76
N PHE A 63 -2.77 1.09 -13.88
CA PHE A 63 -2.93 1.56 -12.50
C PHE A 63 -1.71 1.23 -11.64
N GLY A 64 -1.12 0.04 -11.80
CA GLY A 64 0.12 -0.33 -11.12
C GLY A 64 1.27 0.59 -11.52
N ARG A 65 1.42 0.87 -12.82
CA ARG A 65 2.43 1.82 -13.32
C ARG A 65 2.17 3.24 -12.82
N LYS A 66 0.89 3.67 -12.70
CA LYS A 66 0.54 4.96 -12.12
C LYS A 66 0.97 5.03 -10.65
N ILE A 67 0.62 4.04 -9.83
CA ILE A 67 1.00 4.01 -8.40
C ILE A 67 2.52 4.07 -8.24
N ALA A 68 3.26 3.21 -8.94
CA ALA A 68 4.72 3.20 -8.86
C ALA A 68 5.33 4.57 -9.23
N GLY A 69 4.80 5.22 -10.25
CA GLY A 69 5.22 6.56 -10.66
C GLY A 69 4.86 7.63 -9.61
N ASP A 70 3.70 7.53 -8.97
CA ASP A 70 3.27 8.48 -7.94
C ASP A 70 4.14 8.32 -6.67
N LEU A 71 4.43 7.09 -6.25
CA LEU A 71 5.33 6.79 -5.13
C LEU A 71 6.75 7.34 -5.37
N ALA A 72 7.30 7.08 -6.56
CA ALA A 72 8.62 7.60 -6.94
C ALA A 72 8.66 9.14 -6.95
N ARG A 73 7.62 9.80 -7.46
CA ARG A 73 7.51 11.27 -7.43
C ARG A 73 7.40 11.83 -6.02
N ALA A 74 6.82 11.08 -5.09
CA ALA A 74 6.80 11.44 -3.67
C ALA A 74 8.15 11.23 -2.97
N GLY A 75 9.17 10.69 -3.67
CA GLY A 75 10.50 10.43 -3.13
C GLY A 75 10.64 9.11 -2.38
N ILE A 76 9.64 8.24 -2.45
CA ILE A 76 9.69 6.90 -1.86
C ILE A 76 10.57 6.00 -2.74
N ASP A 77 11.48 5.25 -2.15
CA ASP A 77 12.25 4.22 -2.86
C ASP A 77 11.34 3.06 -3.25
N THR A 78 11.13 2.89 -4.54
CA THR A 78 10.26 1.86 -5.14
C THR A 78 11.02 0.60 -5.57
N SER A 79 12.27 0.44 -5.18
CA SER A 79 13.10 -0.74 -5.55
C SER A 79 12.52 -2.07 -5.04
N LEU A 80 11.65 -2.03 -4.03
CA LEU A 80 10.97 -3.19 -3.45
C LEU A 80 9.52 -3.37 -3.94
N VAL A 81 9.09 -2.56 -4.91
CA VAL A 81 7.80 -2.71 -5.59
C VAL A 81 7.94 -3.73 -6.71
N SER A 82 7.15 -4.79 -6.63
CA SER A 82 7.09 -5.83 -7.67
C SER A 82 5.83 -5.71 -8.52
N PHE A 83 5.84 -6.35 -9.70
CA PHE A 83 4.69 -6.42 -10.60
C PHE A 83 4.32 -7.86 -10.90
N THR A 84 3.04 -8.10 -11.16
CA THR A 84 2.51 -9.41 -11.56
C THR A 84 1.44 -9.28 -12.64
N ASP A 85 1.39 -10.24 -13.53
CA ASP A 85 0.33 -10.41 -14.52
C ASP A 85 -0.81 -11.32 -14.03
N LYS A 86 -0.67 -11.89 -12.82
CA LYS A 86 -1.63 -12.87 -12.27
C LYS A 86 -2.88 -12.24 -11.67
N ALA A 87 -2.84 -10.96 -11.33
CA ALA A 87 -3.97 -10.21 -10.82
C ALA A 87 -3.79 -8.71 -11.08
N ASN A 88 -4.90 -8.00 -11.16
CA ASN A 88 -4.89 -6.55 -11.36
C ASN A 88 -4.54 -5.80 -10.08
N THR A 89 -4.08 -4.56 -10.27
CA THR A 89 -3.91 -3.59 -9.18
C THR A 89 -5.24 -3.38 -8.44
N ALA A 90 -5.19 -3.28 -7.12
CA ALA A 90 -6.35 -3.03 -6.28
C ALA A 90 -6.99 -1.67 -6.61
N LEU A 91 -8.32 -1.65 -6.65
CA LEU A 91 -9.10 -0.41 -6.81
C LEU A 91 -10.09 -0.28 -5.66
N ALA A 92 -10.35 0.96 -5.25
CA ALA A 92 -11.42 1.30 -4.33
C ALA A 92 -12.26 2.45 -4.92
N PHE A 93 -13.55 2.31 -4.90
CA PHE A 93 -14.48 3.39 -5.25
C PHE A 93 -15.04 3.98 -3.97
N VAL A 94 -14.93 5.29 -3.85
CA VAL A 94 -15.40 6.03 -2.68
C VAL A 94 -16.77 6.60 -2.96
N SER A 95 -17.71 6.43 -2.03
CA SER A 95 -18.96 7.21 -1.98
C SER A 95 -18.87 8.21 -0.86
N LEU A 96 -19.32 9.43 -1.12
CA LEU A 96 -19.33 10.54 -0.16
C LEU A 96 -20.76 10.92 0.16
N GLU A 97 -21.19 10.67 1.40
CA GLU A 97 -22.50 11.06 1.89
C GLU A 97 -22.54 12.55 2.27
N ASN A 98 -23.75 13.11 2.39
CA ASN A 98 -23.93 14.53 2.71
C ASN A 98 -23.38 14.94 4.09
N ASP A 99 -23.29 14.01 5.02
CA ASP A 99 -22.74 14.19 6.37
C ASP A 99 -21.22 14.05 6.44
N GLY A 100 -20.56 13.77 5.29
CA GLY A 100 -19.12 13.57 5.18
C GLY A 100 -18.68 12.12 5.43
N ASN A 101 -19.59 11.21 5.73
CA ASN A 101 -19.28 9.79 5.83
C ASN A 101 -18.81 9.24 4.48
N ARG A 102 -17.87 8.27 4.55
CA ARG A 102 -17.29 7.61 3.38
C ARG A 102 -17.62 6.13 3.42
N THR A 103 -18.09 5.62 2.30
CA THR A 103 -18.18 4.18 2.08
C THR A 103 -17.25 3.78 0.95
N PHE A 104 -16.75 2.54 1.00
CA PHE A 104 -15.79 2.03 0.03
C PHE A 104 -16.31 0.76 -0.62
N SER A 105 -16.21 0.71 -1.94
CA SER A 105 -16.40 -0.52 -2.73
C SER A 105 -15.05 -0.98 -3.25
N PHE A 106 -14.52 -2.08 -2.67
CA PHE A 106 -13.22 -2.61 -3.02
C PHE A 106 -13.29 -3.64 -4.15
N TYR A 107 -12.42 -3.46 -5.14
CA TYR A 107 -12.16 -4.42 -6.23
C TYR A 107 -10.81 -5.11 -5.96
N ARG A 108 -10.83 -6.06 -5.00
CA ARG A 108 -9.68 -6.82 -4.49
C ARG A 108 -10.04 -8.29 -4.24
N LYS A 109 -10.38 -9.08 -5.31
CA LYS A 109 -10.83 -10.47 -5.15
C LYS A 109 -10.27 -11.41 -6.22
N PRO A 110 -8.98 -11.80 -6.21
CA PRO A 110 -7.86 -11.14 -5.52
C PRO A 110 -7.36 -9.92 -6.29
N SER A 111 -6.55 -9.09 -5.63
CA SER A 111 -5.71 -8.08 -6.26
C SER A 111 -4.23 -8.48 -6.16
N ALA A 112 -3.38 -7.79 -6.93
CA ALA A 112 -1.97 -8.11 -7.03
C ALA A 112 -1.24 -8.11 -5.69
N ASP A 113 -1.51 -7.14 -4.82
CA ASP A 113 -0.93 -7.04 -3.48
C ASP A 113 -1.23 -8.25 -2.60
N MET A 114 -2.44 -8.84 -2.72
CA MET A 114 -2.83 -10.02 -1.95
C MET A 114 -2.02 -11.27 -2.32
N LEU A 115 -1.47 -11.33 -3.54
CA LEU A 115 -0.67 -12.45 -4.04
C LEU A 115 0.81 -12.35 -3.70
N PHE A 116 1.27 -11.24 -3.12
CA PHE A 116 2.66 -11.10 -2.68
C PHE A 116 2.94 -12.11 -1.56
N SER A 117 3.94 -12.95 -1.75
CA SER A 117 4.17 -14.10 -0.88
C SER A 117 5.44 -13.97 -0.03
N ALA A 118 5.52 -14.80 1.01
CA ALA A 118 6.67 -14.83 1.90
C ALA A 118 8.00 -15.17 1.18
N GLU A 119 7.96 -15.95 0.09
CA GLU A 119 9.16 -16.31 -0.68
C GLU A 119 9.81 -15.08 -1.32
N GLN A 120 9.06 -14.05 -1.61
CA GLN A 120 9.56 -12.80 -2.23
C GLN A 120 10.27 -11.90 -1.23
N VAL A 121 10.02 -12.06 0.08
CA VAL A 121 10.63 -11.23 1.12
C VAL A 121 12.06 -11.68 1.40
N LYS A 122 13.02 -10.75 1.35
CA LYS A 122 14.44 -11.01 1.57
C LYS A 122 14.94 -10.28 2.82
N GLU A 123 15.86 -10.93 3.55
CA GLU A 123 16.42 -10.40 4.79
C GLU A 123 17.24 -9.13 4.56
N GLU A 124 17.99 -9.08 3.47
CA GLU A 124 18.85 -7.95 3.09
C GLU A 124 18.12 -6.61 2.96
N TRP A 125 16.79 -6.64 2.75
CA TRP A 125 16.00 -5.42 2.65
C TRP A 125 15.93 -4.64 3.98
N PHE A 126 16.19 -5.30 5.11
CA PHE A 126 16.01 -4.76 6.45
C PHE A 126 17.31 -4.35 7.14
N GLU A 127 18.49 -4.53 6.51
CA GLU A 127 19.80 -4.23 7.10
C GLU A 127 19.94 -2.77 7.58
N ASP A 128 19.34 -1.80 6.85
CA ASP A 128 19.33 -0.38 7.20
C ASP A 128 17.95 0.12 7.66
N ALA A 129 17.11 -0.78 8.13
CA ALA A 129 15.77 -0.42 8.57
C ALA A 129 15.80 0.25 9.95
N TYR A 130 15.24 1.47 10.04
CA TYR A 130 14.89 2.12 11.29
C TYR A 130 13.64 1.49 11.89
N ALA A 131 12.61 1.30 11.07
CA ALA A 131 11.33 0.70 11.45
C ALA A 131 10.71 -0.05 10.29
N LEU A 132 9.92 -1.09 10.60
CA LEU A 132 8.97 -1.70 9.69
C LEU A 132 7.56 -1.28 10.09
N HIS A 133 6.82 -0.67 9.17
CA HIS A 133 5.42 -0.26 9.34
C HIS A 133 4.47 -1.11 8.49
N PHE A 134 3.30 -1.45 9.05
CA PHE A 134 2.21 -2.11 8.32
C PHE A 134 0.85 -1.81 8.95
N CYS A 135 -0.22 -2.05 8.17
CA CYS A 135 -1.60 -1.84 8.60
C CYS A 135 -2.40 -3.15 8.56
N SER A 136 -3.55 -3.18 9.21
CA SER A 136 -4.38 -4.40 9.33
C SER A 136 -5.03 -4.83 8.02
N VAL A 137 -5.24 -3.92 7.07
CA VAL A 137 -5.96 -4.18 5.79
C VAL A 137 -5.35 -5.33 4.98
N SER A 138 -4.02 -5.51 5.06
CA SER A 138 -3.29 -6.55 4.33
C SER A 138 -3.04 -7.82 5.13
N LEU A 139 -3.70 -8.02 6.28
CA LEU A 139 -3.54 -9.18 7.17
C LEU A 139 -4.65 -10.24 6.99
N GLY A 140 -5.47 -10.14 5.96
CA GLY A 140 -6.49 -11.14 5.64
C GLY A 140 -5.89 -12.52 5.30
N ASP A 141 -6.76 -13.50 5.08
CA ASP A 141 -6.34 -14.88 4.79
C ASP A 141 -5.92 -15.04 3.32
N PHE A 142 -4.73 -14.52 3.00
CA PHE A 142 -4.10 -14.56 1.69
C PHE A 142 -2.56 -14.44 1.84
N PRO A 143 -1.75 -14.76 0.79
CA PRO A 143 -0.28 -14.84 0.86
C PRO A 143 0.43 -13.67 1.51
N MET A 144 -0.05 -12.44 1.32
CA MET A 144 0.53 -11.22 1.90
C MET A 144 0.63 -11.27 3.43
N LYS A 145 -0.28 -11.98 4.11
CA LYS A 145 -0.22 -12.19 5.57
C LYS A 145 1.06 -12.89 6.01
N ASP A 146 1.49 -13.92 5.28
CA ASP A 146 2.72 -14.64 5.61
C ASP A 146 3.96 -13.84 5.19
N ALA A 147 3.87 -13.03 4.15
CA ALA A 147 4.90 -12.05 3.81
C ALA A 147 5.10 -11.03 4.94
N HIS A 148 4.02 -10.53 5.57
CA HIS A 148 4.12 -9.66 6.76
C HIS A 148 4.83 -10.37 7.93
N LYS A 149 4.46 -11.60 8.25
CA LYS A 149 5.13 -12.36 9.33
C LYS A 149 6.62 -12.49 9.09
N LYS A 150 7.03 -12.80 7.85
CA LYS A 150 8.43 -12.92 7.48
C LYS A 150 9.16 -11.58 7.54
N ALA A 151 8.56 -10.52 7.02
CA ALA A 151 9.10 -9.17 7.09
C ALA A 151 9.31 -8.71 8.56
N ILE A 152 8.34 -8.98 9.45
CA ILE A 152 8.45 -8.69 10.88
C ILE A 152 9.62 -9.46 11.52
N ALA A 153 9.78 -10.76 11.17
CA ALA A 153 10.88 -11.56 11.69
C ALA A 153 12.24 -10.97 11.28
N TYR A 154 12.43 -10.66 10.00
CA TYR A 154 13.67 -10.07 9.49
C TYR A 154 13.94 -8.66 10.04
N ALA A 155 12.90 -7.81 10.12
CA ALA A 155 13.04 -6.48 10.72
C ALA A 155 13.51 -6.56 12.17
N ARG A 156 12.93 -7.48 12.98
CA ARG A 156 13.35 -7.69 14.37
C ARG A 156 14.79 -8.21 14.48
N GLN A 157 15.19 -9.16 13.63
CA GLN A 157 16.56 -9.69 13.58
C GLN A 157 17.59 -8.60 13.32
N ASN A 158 17.23 -7.61 12.49
CA ASN A 158 18.06 -6.45 12.17
C ASN A 158 17.87 -5.27 13.15
N GLY A 159 17.14 -5.45 14.25
CA GLY A 159 16.98 -4.44 15.31
C GLY A 159 16.04 -3.28 14.95
N ALA A 160 15.24 -3.39 13.89
CA ALA A 160 14.26 -2.39 13.51
C ALA A 160 13.06 -2.37 14.45
N MET A 161 12.50 -1.19 14.69
CA MET A 161 11.23 -1.04 15.40
C MET A 161 10.08 -1.61 14.56
N ILE A 162 9.05 -2.13 15.25
CA ILE A 162 7.81 -2.56 14.59
C ILE A 162 6.72 -1.54 14.89
N SER A 163 6.15 -0.97 13.82
CA SER A 163 5.04 -0.02 13.86
C SER A 163 3.81 -0.65 13.21
N PHE A 164 2.70 -0.68 13.94
CA PHE A 164 1.45 -1.27 13.47
C PHE A 164 0.28 -0.31 13.65
N ASP A 165 -0.49 -0.14 12.58
CA ASP A 165 -1.77 0.57 12.59
C ASP A 165 -2.92 -0.46 12.49
N PRO A 166 -3.74 -0.61 13.55
CA PRO A 166 -4.83 -1.57 13.58
C PRO A 166 -6.10 -1.10 12.87
N TYR A 167 -6.02 -0.10 12.01
CA TYR A 167 -7.13 0.47 11.27
C TYR A 167 -8.03 -0.57 10.60
#